data_ca18f43c488c8281df5d809c6894e9e9
#
_entry.id   ca18f43c488c8281df5d809c6894e9e9
#
_cell.length_a   1.000
_cell.length_b   1.000
_cell.length_c   1.000
_cell.angle_alpha   90.00
_cell.angle_beta   90.00
_cell.angle_gamma   90.00
#
_symmetry.space_group_name_H-M   'P 1'
#
loop_
_entity.id
_entity.type
_entity.pdbx_description
1 polymer ?
#
loop_
_entity_poly.entity_id
_entity_poly.type
_entity_poly.pdbx_seq_one_letter_code
_entity_poly.pdbx_strand_id
1 'polypeptide(L)'
;MTALLSVQQLAISTAQETLVESLSFELHAHQALTILGETGSGKSLLANAIIGNLPAGLRSQGKIALFGQYQHQRTQAEREALWGKQLAVLPQEPWHALNPIMRAGEQVAEVHRLVMGNHAASAALTNSAFQQVALHQDQSKYPHQLSGGMAQRVAYLCATQTQAPLLIADEPTKGLDASRRDQIIALLQAQLTRGALLTITHDIEVAEKLGGTIIVMRKGVIQEQGPAQQVLSHPQSDYTKALINADPRYWPTTPQSKTGEPLLTVDNIAMHRGEKCLFDSLSFTLSAGEILGISGDSGCGKSTLADLLLGLLKPSQGRIHRPQAIPVGKALKLYQDPPSALAKSVTLQTLLEDVCRQHTVERSHIPRLLERLALSPNLLSRKANQVSGGELQRFAILRALLTRPTLLVADEPTSRLDPITAASTLQLIIELTQEIGCALVLISHDKLALEKTCHRVLSL
;
A
#
# COMPACT_ATOMS: atom_id res chain seq x y z
N MET A 1 12.08 4.44 -34.46
CA MET A 1 12.98 4.27 -33.30
C MET A 1 12.83 2.83 -32.82
N THR A 2 13.92 2.16 -32.49
CA THR A 2 13.89 0.77 -32.00
C THR A 2 13.32 0.75 -30.57
N ALA A 3 12.38 -0.17 -30.28
CA ALA A 3 11.85 -0.33 -28.94
C ALA A 3 12.94 -0.80 -27.97
N LEU A 4 12.99 -0.22 -26.77
CA LEU A 4 13.88 -0.69 -25.69
C LEU A 4 13.36 -1.99 -25.08
N LEU A 5 12.02 -2.15 -25.03
CA LEU A 5 11.34 -3.37 -24.64
C LEU A 5 10.22 -3.66 -25.64
N SER A 6 10.19 -4.88 -26.18
CA SER A 6 9.08 -5.40 -26.99
C SER A 6 8.63 -6.73 -26.41
N VAL A 7 7.35 -6.82 -26.09
CA VAL A 7 6.69 -8.02 -25.58
C VAL A 7 5.66 -8.45 -26.60
N GLN A 8 5.76 -9.70 -27.09
CA GLN A 8 4.91 -10.24 -28.14
C GLN A 8 4.27 -11.54 -27.67
N GLN A 9 2.94 -11.55 -27.55
CA GLN A 9 2.13 -12.71 -27.19
C GLN A 9 2.65 -13.43 -25.92
N LEU A 10 3.09 -12.65 -24.93
CA LEU A 10 3.62 -13.20 -23.68
C LEU A 10 2.46 -13.71 -22.82
N ALA A 11 2.50 -14.99 -22.49
CA ALA A 11 1.64 -15.64 -21.52
C ALA A 11 2.49 -16.26 -20.40
N ILE A 12 1.97 -16.34 -19.17
CA ILE A 12 2.65 -16.95 -18.04
C ILE A 12 1.71 -17.98 -17.41
N SER A 13 2.21 -19.21 -17.20
CA SER A 13 1.41 -20.32 -16.67
C SER A 13 2.19 -21.17 -15.68
N THR A 14 1.44 -21.86 -14.83
CA THR A 14 1.89 -23.05 -14.11
C THR A 14 1.68 -24.29 -14.98
N ALA A 15 1.92 -25.47 -14.44
CA ALA A 15 1.57 -26.73 -15.12
C ALA A 15 0.04 -26.95 -15.18
N GLN A 16 -0.76 -26.22 -14.40
CA GLN A 16 -2.19 -26.45 -14.21
C GLN A 16 -3.07 -25.31 -14.73
N GLU A 17 -2.58 -24.07 -14.70
CA GLU A 17 -3.39 -22.89 -15.02
C GLU A 17 -2.56 -21.78 -15.66
N THR A 18 -3.23 -20.93 -16.45
CA THR A 18 -2.67 -19.68 -16.99
C THR A 18 -2.88 -18.56 -15.98
N LEU A 19 -1.77 -17.94 -15.55
CA LEU A 19 -1.76 -16.84 -14.60
C LEU A 19 -1.79 -15.46 -15.28
N VAL A 20 -1.19 -15.37 -16.46
CA VAL A 20 -1.21 -14.18 -17.32
C VAL A 20 -1.54 -14.62 -18.72
N GLU A 21 -2.64 -14.14 -19.25
CA GLU A 21 -3.07 -14.38 -20.63
C GLU A 21 -2.16 -13.66 -21.63
N SER A 22 -2.23 -14.10 -22.89
CA SER A 22 -1.39 -13.57 -23.97
C SER A 22 -1.54 -12.05 -24.13
N LEU A 23 -0.44 -11.32 -23.99
CA LEU A 23 -0.40 -9.88 -24.13
C LEU A 23 0.80 -9.40 -24.96
N SER A 24 0.65 -8.21 -25.55
CA SER A 24 1.69 -7.60 -26.36
C SER A 24 1.74 -6.09 -26.12
N PHE A 25 2.95 -5.54 -26.01
CA PHE A 25 3.20 -4.10 -25.95
C PHE A 25 4.65 -3.77 -26.30
N GLU A 26 4.88 -2.50 -26.58
CA GLU A 26 6.22 -1.96 -26.81
C GLU A 26 6.47 -0.74 -25.95
N LEU A 27 7.72 -0.52 -25.58
CA LEU A 27 8.17 0.64 -24.83
C LEU A 27 9.43 1.22 -25.46
N HIS A 28 9.34 2.46 -25.90
CA HIS A 28 10.42 3.18 -26.54
C HIS A 28 11.11 4.13 -25.57
N ALA A 29 12.29 4.64 -25.94
CA ALA A 29 13.01 5.64 -25.16
C ALA A 29 12.12 6.86 -24.88
N HIS A 30 12.27 7.45 -23.68
CA HIS A 30 11.52 8.61 -23.20
C HIS A 30 10.01 8.39 -23.04
N GLN A 31 9.58 7.14 -23.00
CA GLN A 31 8.18 6.79 -22.76
C GLN A 31 7.98 6.16 -21.38
N ALA A 32 6.83 6.47 -20.78
CA ALA A 32 6.31 5.78 -19.63
C ALA A 32 5.24 4.77 -20.07
N LEU A 33 5.29 3.56 -19.51
CA LEU A 33 4.24 2.57 -19.57
C LEU A 33 3.90 2.14 -18.15
N THR A 34 2.63 2.28 -17.78
CA THR A 34 2.16 1.90 -16.46
C THR A 34 1.21 0.71 -16.57
N ILE A 35 1.52 -0.38 -15.83
CA ILE A 35 0.63 -1.52 -15.68
C ILE A 35 -0.16 -1.32 -14.39
N LEU A 36 -1.45 -1.05 -14.54
CA LEU A 36 -2.38 -0.72 -13.46
C LEU A 36 -3.29 -1.92 -13.14
N GLY A 37 -3.58 -2.19 -11.88
CA GLY A 37 -4.53 -3.25 -11.49
C GLY A 37 -4.38 -3.70 -10.05
N GLU A 38 -5.31 -4.54 -9.59
CA GLU A 38 -5.35 -5.08 -8.22
C GLU A 38 -4.16 -6.00 -7.89
N THR A 39 -3.89 -6.21 -6.61
CA THR A 39 -2.92 -7.20 -6.14
C THR A 39 -3.33 -8.60 -6.60
N GLY A 40 -2.36 -9.38 -7.12
CA GLY A 40 -2.65 -10.71 -7.68
C GLY A 40 -3.11 -10.71 -9.14
N SER A 41 -3.18 -9.55 -9.82
CA SER A 41 -3.54 -9.50 -11.25
C SER A 41 -2.42 -9.95 -12.22
N GLY A 42 -1.26 -10.41 -11.73
CA GLY A 42 -0.17 -10.92 -12.56
C GLY A 42 0.92 -9.90 -12.92
N LYS A 43 0.82 -8.64 -12.50
CA LYS A 43 1.73 -7.54 -12.86
C LYS A 43 3.20 -7.83 -12.51
N SER A 44 3.47 -8.25 -11.28
CA SER A 44 4.84 -8.55 -10.83
C SER A 44 5.39 -9.82 -11.50
N LEU A 45 4.53 -10.78 -11.88
CA LEU A 45 4.95 -11.92 -12.71
C LEU A 45 5.40 -11.47 -14.08
N LEU A 46 4.69 -10.51 -14.68
CA LEU A 46 5.08 -9.91 -15.96
C LEU A 46 6.44 -9.22 -15.87
N ALA A 47 6.68 -8.42 -14.80
CA ALA A 47 8.00 -7.81 -14.57
C ALA A 47 9.09 -8.87 -14.43
N ASN A 48 8.85 -9.93 -13.65
CA ASN A 48 9.81 -11.01 -13.48
C ASN A 48 10.11 -11.75 -14.78
N ALA A 49 9.10 -11.95 -15.64
CA ALA A 49 9.30 -12.54 -16.97
C ALA A 49 10.19 -11.64 -17.87
N ILE A 50 9.96 -10.32 -17.84
CA ILE A 50 10.75 -9.33 -18.59
C ILE A 50 12.20 -9.30 -18.11
N ILE A 51 12.41 -9.33 -16.79
CA ILE A 51 13.76 -9.38 -16.19
C ILE A 51 14.47 -10.70 -16.47
N GLY A 52 13.71 -11.76 -16.74
CA GLY A 52 14.23 -13.12 -16.93
C GLY A 52 14.43 -13.88 -15.60
N ASN A 53 13.67 -13.49 -14.56
CA ASN A 53 13.74 -14.06 -13.21
C ASN A 53 12.38 -14.57 -12.74
N LEU A 54 11.74 -15.42 -13.55
CA LEU A 54 10.49 -16.07 -13.15
C LEU A 54 10.72 -17.07 -12.02
N PRO A 55 9.84 -17.13 -11.01
CA PRO A 55 9.86 -18.16 -9.97
C PRO A 55 9.84 -19.59 -10.52
N ALA A 56 10.48 -20.50 -9.80
CA ALA A 56 10.49 -21.92 -10.16
C ALA A 56 9.06 -22.48 -10.27
N GLY A 57 8.81 -23.29 -11.29
CA GLY A 57 7.49 -23.86 -11.59
C GLY A 57 6.63 -23.01 -12.52
N LEU A 58 7.00 -21.76 -12.81
CA LEU A 58 6.35 -20.93 -13.81
C LEU A 58 7.03 -21.04 -15.16
N ARG A 59 6.23 -20.95 -16.23
CA ARG A 59 6.69 -20.94 -17.62
C ARG A 59 6.14 -19.73 -18.34
N SER A 60 6.97 -19.09 -19.17
CA SER A 60 6.52 -18.05 -20.09
C SER A 60 6.52 -18.58 -21.53
N GLN A 61 5.49 -18.21 -22.28
CA GLN A 61 5.38 -18.40 -23.74
C GLN A 61 5.32 -17.03 -24.39
N GLY A 62 5.73 -16.94 -25.66
CA GLY A 62 5.81 -15.67 -26.40
C GLY A 62 7.25 -15.17 -26.51
N LYS A 63 7.42 -13.92 -26.92
CA LYS A 63 8.74 -13.35 -27.18
C LYS A 63 8.92 -12.06 -26.38
N ILE A 64 10.05 -11.93 -25.72
CA ILE A 64 10.49 -10.70 -25.06
C ILE A 64 11.80 -10.28 -25.70
N ALA A 65 11.85 -9.08 -26.25
CA ALA A 65 13.07 -8.47 -26.76
C ALA A 65 13.44 -7.27 -25.87
N LEU A 66 14.68 -7.26 -25.42
CA LEU A 66 15.30 -6.12 -24.72
C LEU A 66 16.42 -5.58 -25.60
N PHE A 67 16.37 -4.27 -25.90
CA PHE A 67 17.37 -3.58 -26.73
C PHE A 67 17.56 -4.26 -28.10
N GLY A 68 16.46 -4.70 -28.72
CA GLY A 68 16.44 -5.33 -30.03
C GLY A 68 16.85 -6.81 -30.07
N GLN A 69 17.20 -7.43 -28.93
CA GLN A 69 17.60 -8.83 -28.87
C GLN A 69 16.62 -9.64 -28.01
N TYR A 70 16.20 -10.81 -28.51
CA TYR A 70 15.27 -11.69 -27.80
C TYR A 70 15.92 -12.36 -26.59
N GLN A 71 15.20 -12.40 -25.48
CA GLN A 71 15.65 -12.99 -24.21
C GLN A 71 15.94 -14.50 -24.30
N HIS A 72 15.18 -15.24 -25.10
CA HIS A 72 15.40 -16.68 -25.29
C HIS A 72 16.68 -17.02 -26.09
N GLN A 73 17.25 -16.01 -26.75
CA GLN A 73 18.53 -16.16 -27.51
C GLN A 73 19.75 -15.84 -26.61
N ARG A 74 19.52 -15.31 -25.39
CA ARG A 74 20.57 -14.95 -24.45
C ARG A 74 20.82 -16.09 -23.46
N THR A 75 22.06 -16.33 -23.16
CA THR A 75 22.50 -17.13 -22.03
C THR A 75 22.12 -16.44 -20.71
N GLN A 76 22.17 -17.16 -19.60
CA GLN A 76 21.92 -16.59 -18.27
C GLN A 76 22.92 -15.45 -17.97
N ALA A 77 24.22 -15.67 -18.25
CA ALA A 77 25.25 -14.66 -18.05
C ALA A 77 25.02 -13.39 -18.88
N GLU A 78 24.55 -13.50 -20.13
CA GLU A 78 24.22 -12.34 -20.97
C GLU A 78 23.00 -11.58 -20.45
N ARG A 79 22.01 -12.27 -19.87
CA ARG A 79 20.87 -11.61 -19.20
C ARG A 79 21.32 -10.86 -17.95
N GLU A 80 22.12 -11.47 -17.10
CA GLU A 80 22.65 -10.87 -15.89
C GLU A 80 23.55 -9.66 -16.21
N ALA A 81 24.27 -9.68 -17.30
CA ALA A 81 25.10 -8.56 -17.76
C ALA A 81 24.30 -7.29 -18.13
N LEU A 82 22.98 -7.41 -18.37
CA LEU A 82 22.10 -6.25 -18.56
C LEU A 82 21.73 -5.57 -17.25
N TRP A 83 21.70 -6.35 -16.16
CA TRP A 83 21.20 -5.85 -14.87
C TRP A 83 22.14 -4.77 -14.31
N GLY A 84 21.53 -3.69 -13.89
CA GLY A 84 22.23 -2.49 -13.41
C GLY A 84 22.85 -1.64 -14.51
N LYS A 85 23.15 -2.16 -15.70
CA LYS A 85 23.79 -1.39 -16.79
C LYS A 85 22.80 -0.90 -17.85
N GLN A 86 21.91 -1.74 -18.29
CA GLN A 86 20.89 -1.43 -19.31
C GLN A 86 19.48 -1.52 -18.74
N LEU A 87 19.28 -2.42 -17.79
CA LEU A 87 18.02 -2.67 -17.11
C LEU A 87 18.19 -2.47 -15.61
N ALA A 88 17.52 -1.49 -15.04
CA ALA A 88 17.42 -1.27 -13.59
C ALA A 88 16.06 -1.70 -13.08
N VAL A 89 16.01 -2.17 -11.83
CA VAL A 89 14.78 -2.61 -11.17
C VAL A 89 14.67 -1.97 -9.80
N LEU A 90 13.53 -1.32 -9.54
CA LEU A 90 13.11 -0.90 -8.21
C LEU A 90 12.01 -1.86 -7.74
N PRO A 91 12.31 -2.78 -6.81
CA PRO A 91 11.37 -3.84 -6.41
C PRO A 91 10.28 -3.30 -5.49
N GLN A 92 9.19 -4.07 -5.35
CA GLN A 92 7.98 -3.73 -4.60
C GLN A 92 8.22 -3.35 -3.13
N GLU A 93 9.18 -3.99 -2.46
CA GLU A 93 9.54 -3.73 -1.07
C GLU A 93 11.03 -3.44 -0.98
N PRO A 94 11.44 -2.21 -1.38
CA PRO A 94 12.85 -1.90 -1.58
C PRO A 94 13.70 -2.02 -0.32
N TRP A 95 13.12 -1.91 0.88
CA TRP A 95 13.83 -2.17 2.14
C TRP A 95 14.28 -3.62 2.29
N HIS A 96 13.60 -4.59 1.63
CA HIS A 96 14.06 -5.98 1.57
C HIS A 96 15.17 -6.18 0.53
N ALA A 97 15.32 -5.28 -0.44
CA ALA A 97 16.40 -5.30 -1.41
C ALA A 97 17.71 -4.73 -0.85
N LEU A 98 17.64 -3.94 0.23
CA LEU A 98 18.82 -3.40 0.89
C LEU A 98 19.47 -4.46 1.79
N ASN A 99 20.81 -4.52 1.74
CA ASN A 99 21.57 -5.41 2.62
C ASN A 99 21.48 -4.91 4.09
N PRO A 100 20.86 -5.68 5.03
CA PRO A 100 20.58 -5.20 6.37
C PRO A 100 21.83 -4.96 7.24
N ILE A 101 22.98 -5.55 6.88
CA ILE A 101 24.25 -5.45 7.60
C ILE A 101 25.24 -4.48 6.92
N MET A 102 24.79 -3.75 5.88
CA MET A 102 25.62 -2.78 5.14
C MET A 102 25.02 -1.39 5.25
N ARG A 103 25.87 -0.37 5.43
CA ARG A 103 25.40 1.01 5.54
C ARG A 103 24.84 1.52 4.20
N ALA A 104 23.85 2.41 4.27
CA ALA A 104 23.17 2.94 3.08
C ALA A 104 24.14 3.54 2.06
N GLY A 105 25.09 4.36 2.50
CA GLY A 105 26.08 4.96 1.63
C GLY A 105 27.02 3.93 0.97
N GLU A 106 27.38 2.87 1.69
CA GLU A 106 28.23 1.80 1.16
C GLU A 106 27.54 1.03 0.04
N GLN A 107 26.23 0.77 0.15
CA GLN A 107 25.45 0.10 -0.89
C GLN A 107 25.40 0.91 -2.19
N VAL A 108 25.20 2.23 -2.10
CA VAL A 108 25.22 3.10 -3.28
C VAL A 108 26.65 3.23 -3.84
N ALA A 109 27.66 3.33 -2.97
CA ALA A 109 29.07 3.37 -3.41
C ALA A 109 29.49 2.06 -4.10
N GLU A 110 28.93 0.93 -3.70
CA GLU A 110 29.17 -0.37 -4.34
C GLU A 110 28.66 -0.40 -5.78
N VAL A 111 27.49 0.21 -6.06
CA VAL A 111 26.97 0.36 -7.42
C VAL A 111 27.95 1.14 -8.29
N HIS A 112 28.48 2.25 -7.78
CA HIS A 112 29.48 3.03 -8.53
C HIS A 112 30.76 2.25 -8.80
N ARG A 113 31.22 1.45 -7.84
CA ARG A 113 32.46 0.66 -7.97
C ARG A 113 32.28 -0.55 -8.88
N LEU A 114 31.27 -1.39 -8.58
CA LEU A 114 31.16 -2.73 -9.21
C LEU A 114 30.40 -2.69 -10.53
N VAL A 115 29.39 -1.85 -10.66
CA VAL A 115 28.57 -1.80 -11.89
C VAL A 115 29.14 -0.79 -12.87
N MET A 116 29.55 0.39 -12.39
CA MET A 116 30.05 1.48 -13.24
C MET A 116 31.57 1.51 -13.39
N GLY A 117 32.32 0.77 -12.56
CA GLY A 117 33.79 0.76 -12.58
C GLY A 117 34.43 2.05 -12.04
N ASN A 118 33.67 2.94 -11.41
CA ASN A 118 34.13 4.26 -10.92
C ASN A 118 34.71 4.18 -9.51
N HIS A 119 35.80 3.45 -9.32
CA HIS A 119 36.36 3.24 -7.98
C HIS A 119 36.84 4.55 -7.32
N ALA A 120 37.58 5.39 -8.03
CA ALA A 120 38.15 6.62 -7.50
C ALA A 120 37.10 7.69 -7.16
N ALA A 121 36.03 7.79 -7.96
CA ALA A 121 34.97 8.79 -7.80
C ALA A 121 33.80 8.32 -6.94
N SER A 122 33.76 7.05 -6.50
CA SER A 122 32.59 6.45 -5.86
C SER A 122 32.07 7.24 -4.64
N ALA A 123 32.98 7.74 -3.79
CA ALA A 123 32.61 8.52 -2.60
C ALA A 123 31.93 9.85 -2.96
N ALA A 124 32.52 10.60 -3.93
CA ALA A 124 31.97 11.88 -4.37
C ALA A 124 30.62 11.70 -5.06
N LEU A 125 30.47 10.67 -5.92
CA LEU A 125 29.22 10.33 -6.60
C LEU A 125 28.14 9.91 -5.60
N THR A 126 28.49 9.11 -4.59
CA THR A 126 27.59 8.72 -3.51
C THR A 126 27.09 9.94 -2.72
N ASN A 127 27.98 10.86 -2.35
CA ASN A 127 27.60 12.08 -1.64
C ASN A 127 26.62 12.92 -2.47
N SER A 128 26.88 13.10 -3.77
CA SER A 128 26.01 13.82 -4.69
C SER A 128 24.64 13.13 -4.81
N ALA A 129 24.62 11.80 -4.93
CA ALA A 129 23.38 11.02 -5.01
C ALA A 129 22.51 11.19 -3.76
N PHE A 130 23.10 11.12 -2.57
CA PHE A 130 22.37 11.32 -1.31
C PHE A 130 21.85 12.75 -1.12
N GLN A 131 22.56 13.75 -1.66
CA GLN A 131 22.06 15.13 -1.69
C GLN A 131 20.81 15.27 -2.54
N GLN A 132 20.76 14.63 -3.72
CA GLN A 132 19.60 14.68 -4.64
C GLN A 132 18.30 14.17 -4.00
N VAL A 133 18.40 13.23 -3.06
CA VAL A 133 17.25 12.65 -2.37
C VAL A 133 17.09 13.16 -0.93
N ALA A 134 17.80 14.24 -0.55
CA ALA A 134 17.77 14.86 0.78
C ALA A 134 18.07 13.87 1.94
N LEU A 135 19.08 13.01 1.75
CA LEU A 135 19.54 12.03 2.74
C LEU A 135 21.04 12.14 3.06
N HIS A 136 21.66 13.30 2.82
CA HIS A 136 23.11 13.50 2.96
C HIS A 136 23.66 13.14 4.35
N GLN A 137 22.86 13.28 5.41
CA GLN A 137 23.24 12.95 6.79
C GLN A 137 23.02 11.47 7.16
N ASP A 138 22.36 10.70 6.30
CA ASP A 138 21.88 9.35 6.62
C ASP A 138 22.73 8.24 5.98
N GLN A 139 23.81 8.58 5.31
CA GLN A 139 24.68 7.62 4.60
C GLN A 139 25.31 6.56 5.52
N SER A 140 25.58 6.93 6.78
CA SER A 140 26.19 6.06 7.78
C SER A 140 25.18 5.10 8.45
N LYS A 141 23.88 5.28 8.22
CA LYS A 141 22.82 4.48 8.81
C LYS A 141 22.68 3.13 8.12
N TYR A 142 22.30 2.13 8.90
CA TYR A 142 21.87 0.81 8.41
C TYR A 142 20.40 0.85 7.99
N PRO A 143 19.92 -0.07 7.12
CA PRO A 143 18.53 -0.11 6.68
C PRO A 143 17.51 -0.09 7.81
N HIS A 144 17.75 -0.82 8.90
CA HIS A 144 16.86 -0.86 10.07
C HIS A 144 16.78 0.47 10.87
N GLN A 145 17.69 1.40 10.62
CA GLN A 145 17.72 2.75 11.21
C GLN A 145 17.03 3.80 10.34
N LEU A 146 16.63 3.41 9.12
CA LEU A 146 15.94 4.27 8.14
C LEU A 146 14.42 4.13 8.30
N SER A 147 13.69 5.22 8.08
CA SER A 147 12.25 5.09 7.87
C SER A 147 11.96 4.42 6.52
N GLY A 148 10.76 3.87 6.33
CA GLY A 148 10.38 3.24 5.06
C GLY A 148 10.64 4.13 3.84
N GLY A 149 10.25 5.40 3.89
CA GLY A 149 10.53 6.34 2.79
C GLY A 149 12.01 6.70 2.59
N MET A 150 12.83 6.67 3.65
CA MET A 150 14.29 6.82 3.51
C MET A 150 14.90 5.58 2.85
N ALA A 151 14.52 4.38 3.30
CA ALA A 151 14.98 3.12 2.70
C ALA A 151 14.58 3.04 1.21
N GLN A 152 13.38 3.50 0.86
CA GLN A 152 12.92 3.54 -0.52
C GLN A 152 13.76 4.47 -1.40
N ARG A 153 14.12 5.65 -0.90
CA ARG A 153 15.01 6.57 -1.63
C ARG A 153 16.43 6.02 -1.77
N VAL A 154 16.93 5.30 -0.76
CA VAL A 154 18.23 4.60 -0.88
C VAL A 154 18.17 3.50 -1.94
N ALA A 155 17.14 2.67 -1.95
CA ALA A 155 16.94 1.64 -2.96
C ALA A 155 16.76 2.25 -4.38
N TYR A 156 16.06 3.38 -4.49
CA TYR A 156 15.99 4.15 -5.72
C TYR A 156 17.40 4.58 -6.19
N LEU A 157 18.24 5.09 -5.29
CA LEU A 157 19.62 5.41 -5.65
C LEU A 157 20.37 4.18 -6.14
N CYS A 158 20.30 3.05 -5.42
CA CYS A 158 20.95 1.81 -5.85
C CYS A 158 20.50 1.38 -7.26
N ALA A 159 19.23 1.56 -7.59
CA ALA A 159 18.68 1.19 -8.90
C ALA A 159 19.07 2.17 -10.02
N THR A 160 19.19 3.48 -9.74
CA THR A 160 19.24 4.51 -10.79
C THR A 160 20.60 5.17 -11.02
N GLN A 161 21.60 4.96 -10.12
CA GLN A 161 22.92 5.57 -10.26
C GLN A 161 23.65 5.13 -11.53
N THR A 162 23.36 3.97 -12.06
CA THR A 162 23.91 3.46 -13.31
C THR A 162 23.37 4.16 -14.56
N GLN A 163 22.29 4.95 -14.42
CA GLN A 163 21.59 5.62 -15.53
C GLN A 163 21.12 4.63 -16.62
N ALA A 164 20.71 3.43 -16.20
CA ALA A 164 20.20 2.41 -17.12
C ALA A 164 19.06 2.98 -17.99
N PRO A 165 19.07 2.73 -19.31
CA PRO A 165 18.07 3.27 -20.23
C PRO A 165 16.66 2.70 -20.02
N LEU A 166 16.49 1.58 -19.30
CA LEU A 166 15.20 1.02 -18.93
C LEU A 166 15.14 0.83 -17.41
N LEU A 167 14.17 1.50 -16.75
CA LEU A 167 13.84 1.29 -15.35
C LEU A 167 12.49 0.57 -15.24
N ILE A 168 12.46 -0.53 -14.50
CA ILE A 168 11.23 -1.20 -14.06
C ILE A 168 11.00 -0.86 -12.59
N ALA A 169 9.86 -0.27 -12.25
CA ALA A 169 9.49 0.10 -10.89
C ALA A 169 8.21 -0.65 -10.47
N ASP A 170 8.33 -1.58 -9.52
CA ASP A 170 7.20 -2.36 -9.01
C ASP A 170 6.70 -1.74 -7.70
N GLU A 171 5.48 -1.20 -7.71
CA GLU A 171 4.81 -0.51 -6.57
C GLU A 171 5.70 0.54 -5.88
N PRO A 172 6.29 1.49 -6.64
CA PRO A 172 7.36 2.37 -6.13
C PRO A 172 6.90 3.34 -5.04
N THR A 173 5.59 3.54 -4.85
CA THR A 173 5.02 4.49 -3.90
C THR A 173 4.25 3.83 -2.76
N LYS A 174 4.23 2.50 -2.71
CA LYS A 174 3.46 1.75 -1.73
C LYS A 174 3.89 2.09 -0.29
N GLY A 175 2.92 2.42 0.57
CA GLY A 175 3.15 2.73 1.99
C GLY A 175 3.80 4.09 2.26
N LEU A 176 3.88 4.97 1.26
CA LEU A 176 4.34 6.34 1.41
C LEU A 176 3.18 7.30 1.68
N ASP A 177 3.43 8.31 2.52
CA ASP A 177 2.54 9.46 2.62
C ASP A 177 2.59 10.31 1.34
N ALA A 178 1.61 11.22 1.17
CA ALA A 178 1.44 12.00 -0.05
C ALA A 178 2.71 12.79 -0.44
N SER A 179 3.37 13.44 0.51
CA SER A 179 4.57 14.24 0.26
C SER A 179 5.73 13.40 -0.26
N ARG A 180 5.95 12.21 0.32
CA ARG A 180 7.01 11.29 -0.09
C ARG A 180 6.68 10.59 -1.40
N ARG A 181 5.40 10.29 -1.64
CA ARG A 181 4.91 9.77 -2.91
C ARG A 181 5.24 10.71 -4.06
N ASP A 182 4.95 12.02 -3.90
CA ASP A 182 5.26 13.04 -4.92
C ASP A 182 6.75 13.14 -5.22
N GLN A 183 7.61 13.03 -4.20
CA GLN A 183 9.06 12.99 -4.39
C GLN A 183 9.51 11.79 -5.24
N ILE A 184 8.97 10.59 -4.97
CA ILE A 184 9.29 9.40 -5.78
C ILE A 184 8.77 9.54 -7.20
N ILE A 185 7.55 10.05 -7.40
CA ILE A 185 7.00 10.31 -8.74
C ILE A 185 7.92 11.26 -9.53
N ALA A 186 8.36 12.35 -8.92
CA ALA A 186 9.28 13.29 -9.56
C ALA A 186 10.62 12.63 -9.95
N LEU A 187 11.15 11.74 -9.10
CA LEU A 187 12.36 10.98 -9.42
C LEU A 187 12.13 9.99 -10.58
N LEU A 188 10.95 9.35 -10.64
CA LEU A 188 10.59 8.47 -11.75
C LEU A 188 10.38 9.25 -13.06
N GLN A 189 9.78 10.42 -13.00
CA GLN A 189 9.64 11.32 -14.17
C GLN A 189 11.01 11.77 -14.70
N ALA A 190 11.97 12.03 -13.81
CA ALA A 190 13.34 12.37 -14.23
C ALA A 190 14.02 11.26 -15.04
N GLN A 191 13.66 9.98 -14.82
CA GLN A 191 14.13 8.86 -15.64
C GLN A 191 13.76 9.00 -17.11
N LEU A 192 12.58 9.58 -17.42
CA LEU A 192 12.10 9.74 -18.80
C LEU A 192 12.96 10.69 -19.64
N THR A 193 13.74 11.57 -19.01
CA THR A 193 14.69 12.42 -19.73
C THR A 193 15.89 11.64 -20.27
N ARG A 194 16.15 10.44 -19.73
CA ARG A 194 17.32 9.62 -20.04
C ARG A 194 16.98 8.30 -20.73
N GLY A 195 15.81 7.74 -20.45
CA GLY A 195 15.42 6.42 -20.93
C GLY A 195 13.92 6.19 -20.83
N ALA A 196 13.53 4.95 -20.66
CA ALA A 196 12.14 4.51 -20.54
C ALA A 196 11.83 4.06 -19.11
N LEU A 197 10.56 4.11 -18.77
CA LEU A 197 10.02 3.69 -17.47
C LEU A 197 8.86 2.72 -17.66
N LEU A 198 8.99 1.52 -17.10
CA LEU A 198 7.89 0.59 -16.89
C LEU A 198 7.51 0.62 -15.41
N THR A 199 6.32 1.09 -15.09
CA THR A 199 5.81 1.15 -13.71
C THR A 199 4.69 0.13 -13.53
N ILE A 200 4.73 -0.58 -12.43
CA ILE A 200 3.66 -1.46 -11.98
C ILE A 200 3.07 -0.84 -10.73
N THR A 201 1.76 -0.60 -10.71
CA THR A 201 1.10 -0.01 -9.55
C THR A 201 -0.40 -0.28 -9.54
N HIS A 202 -1.03 -0.09 -8.40
CA HIS A 202 -2.49 0.01 -8.24
C HIS A 202 -2.94 1.45 -8.00
N ASP A 203 -2.01 2.41 -7.91
CA ASP A 203 -2.26 3.82 -7.63
C ASP A 203 -2.51 4.59 -8.93
N ILE A 204 -3.75 5.09 -9.10
CA ILE A 204 -4.18 5.85 -10.28
C ILE A 204 -3.45 7.18 -10.38
N GLU A 205 -3.17 7.84 -9.25
CA GLU A 205 -2.48 9.13 -9.23
C GLU A 205 -1.06 9.01 -9.75
N VAL A 206 -0.37 7.89 -9.43
CA VAL A 206 0.95 7.58 -9.99
C VAL A 206 0.86 7.42 -11.52
N ALA A 207 -0.12 6.62 -11.99
CA ALA A 207 -0.33 6.39 -13.42
C ALA A 207 -0.66 7.70 -14.17
N GLU A 208 -1.48 8.55 -13.58
CA GLU A 208 -1.85 9.87 -14.13
C GLU A 208 -0.64 10.81 -14.23
N LYS A 209 0.12 10.95 -13.13
CA LYS A 209 1.28 11.85 -13.08
C LYS A 209 2.44 11.41 -13.97
N LEU A 210 2.64 10.09 -14.14
CA LEU A 210 3.65 9.56 -15.07
C LEU A 210 3.23 9.71 -16.54
N GLY A 211 1.94 9.66 -16.82
CA GLY A 211 1.40 9.76 -18.16
C GLY A 211 1.79 8.58 -19.07
N GLY A 212 1.98 8.84 -20.36
CA GLY A 212 2.36 7.83 -21.34
C GLY A 212 1.24 6.83 -21.66
N THR A 213 1.54 5.53 -21.66
CA THR A 213 0.59 4.45 -21.93
C THR A 213 0.22 3.74 -20.65
N ILE A 214 -1.06 3.39 -20.50
CA ILE A 214 -1.57 2.55 -19.41
C ILE A 214 -2.07 1.22 -19.98
N ILE A 215 -1.74 0.13 -19.28
CA ILE A 215 -2.32 -1.20 -19.44
C ILE A 215 -3.04 -1.53 -18.15
N VAL A 216 -4.36 -1.68 -18.17
CA VAL A 216 -5.16 -2.11 -17.02
C VAL A 216 -5.30 -3.61 -17.04
N MET A 217 -4.85 -4.27 -15.95
CA MET A 217 -4.88 -5.73 -15.82
C MET A 217 -5.76 -6.19 -14.66
N ARG A 218 -6.52 -7.26 -14.90
CA ARG A 218 -7.29 -7.96 -13.88
C ARG A 218 -7.21 -9.47 -14.09
N LYS A 219 -6.85 -10.22 -13.04
CA LYS A 219 -6.76 -11.70 -13.08
C LYS A 219 -6.00 -12.22 -14.32
N GLY A 220 -4.85 -11.64 -14.59
CA GLY A 220 -4.00 -12.04 -15.71
C GLY A 220 -4.43 -11.55 -17.10
N VAL A 221 -5.54 -10.83 -17.23
CA VAL A 221 -6.11 -10.39 -18.50
C VAL A 221 -6.04 -8.87 -18.63
N ILE A 222 -5.65 -8.37 -19.82
CA ILE A 222 -5.77 -6.94 -20.12
C ILE A 222 -7.26 -6.58 -20.25
N GLN A 223 -7.70 -5.62 -19.45
CA GLN A 223 -9.06 -5.09 -19.50
C GLN A 223 -9.17 -3.88 -20.43
N GLU A 224 -8.11 -3.07 -20.47
CA GLU A 224 -8.05 -1.86 -21.28
C GLU A 224 -6.59 -1.45 -21.48
N GLN A 225 -6.29 -0.82 -22.63
CA GLN A 225 -4.96 -0.30 -22.95
C GLN A 225 -5.08 0.95 -23.81
N GLY A 226 -4.30 1.98 -23.51
CA GLY A 226 -4.27 3.21 -24.32
C GLY A 226 -3.46 4.33 -23.67
N PRO A 227 -3.47 5.52 -24.26
CA PRO A 227 -2.88 6.72 -23.65
C PRO A 227 -3.46 6.98 -22.27
N ALA A 228 -2.63 7.34 -21.29
CA ALA A 228 -3.04 7.54 -19.90
C ALA A 228 -4.23 8.50 -19.79
N GLN A 229 -4.16 9.63 -20.45
CA GLN A 229 -5.24 10.62 -20.46
C GLN A 229 -6.56 10.02 -20.94
N GLN A 230 -6.56 9.20 -22.00
CA GLN A 230 -7.77 8.60 -22.55
C GLN A 230 -8.35 7.54 -21.62
N VAL A 231 -7.50 6.60 -21.14
CA VAL A 231 -7.94 5.50 -20.27
C VAL A 231 -8.50 6.03 -18.96
N LEU A 232 -7.89 7.08 -18.37
CA LEU A 232 -8.32 7.62 -17.09
C LEU A 232 -9.52 8.57 -17.20
N SER A 233 -9.66 9.34 -18.30
CA SER A 233 -10.78 10.28 -18.46
C SER A 233 -12.02 9.67 -19.15
N HIS A 234 -11.82 8.65 -20.00
CA HIS A 234 -12.88 8.02 -20.77
C HIS A 234 -12.75 6.48 -20.75
N PRO A 235 -12.78 5.85 -19.55
CA PRO A 235 -12.61 4.41 -19.41
C PRO A 235 -13.71 3.64 -20.13
N GLN A 236 -13.33 2.60 -20.87
CA GLN A 236 -14.27 1.77 -21.61
C GLN A 236 -14.66 0.52 -20.80
N SER A 237 -13.68 -0.14 -20.15
CA SER A 237 -13.97 -1.35 -19.39
C SER A 237 -14.66 -1.02 -18.06
N ASP A 238 -15.59 -1.89 -17.64
CA ASP A 238 -16.26 -1.73 -16.35
C ASP A 238 -15.30 -1.84 -15.17
N TYR A 239 -14.23 -2.63 -15.32
CA TYR A 239 -13.20 -2.73 -14.30
C TYR A 239 -12.38 -1.45 -14.17
N THR A 240 -12.00 -0.81 -15.29
CA THR A 240 -11.29 0.49 -15.26
C THR A 240 -12.17 1.56 -14.62
N LYS A 241 -13.47 1.60 -14.95
CA LYS A 241 -14.44 2.51 -14.31
C LYS A 241 -14.51 2.26 -12.79
N ALA A 242 -14.63 1.00 -12.38
CA ALA A 242 -14.67 0.64 -10.95
C ALA A 242 -13.37 1.03 -10.23
N LEU A 243 -12.21 0.83 -10.87
CA LEU A 243 -10.92 1.19 -10.31
C LEU A 243 -10.78 2.71 -10.13
N ILE A 244 -11.20 3.51 -11.14
CA ILE A 244 -11.19 4.98 -11.06
C ILE A 244 -12.17 5.47 -9.99
N ASN A 245 -13.38 4.91 -9.94
CA ASN A 245 -14.37 5.28 -8.93
C ASN A 245 -13.95 4.88 -7.49
N ALA A 246 -13.00 3.96 -7.34
CA ALA A 246 -12.42 3.62 -6.06
C ALA A 246 -11.43 4.69 -5.53
N ASP A 247 -10.98 5.61 -6.37
CA ASP A 247 -10.11 6.72 -5.95
C ASP A 247 -10.93 7.76 -5.16
N PRO A 248 -10.49 8.16 -3.96
CA PRO A 248 -11.19 9.14 -3.12
C PRO A 248 -11.48 10.48 -3.79
N ARG A 249 -10.74 10.85 -4.83
CA ARG A 249 -11.01 12.08 -5.62
C ARG A 249 -12.41 12.10 -6.23
N TYR A 250 -12.95 10.95 -6.56
CA TYR A 250 -14.27 10.79 -7.19
C TYR A 250 -15.38 10.44 -6.21
N TRP A 251 -15.07 10.26 -4.90
CA TRP A 251 -16.11 9.94 -3.93
C TRP A 251 -17.02 11.11 -3.65
N PRO A 252 -18.33 10.87 -3.50
CA PRO A 252 -19.23 11.86 -2.93
C PRO A 252 -18.83 12.12 -1.49
N THR A 253 -19.02 13.36 -1.02
CA THR A 253 -18.90 13.65 0.41
C THR A 253 -20.03 12.94 1.14
N THR A 254 -19.70 12.12 2.15
CA THR A 254 -20.70 11.41 2.95
C THR A 254 -21.60 12.41 3.67
N PRO A 255 -22.94 12.30 3.57
CA PRO A 255 -23.84 13.16 4.31
C PRO A 255 -23.55 13.03 5.82
N GLN A 256 -23.37 14.15 6.47
CA GLN A 256 -23.09 14.15 7.93
C GLN A 256 -24.38 13.76 8.66
N SER A 257 -24.36 12.61 9.34
CA SER A 257 -25.38 12.23 10.30
C SER A 257 -25.34 13.15 11.52
N LYS A 258 -26.47 13.33 12.20
CA LYS A 258 -26.50 14.07 13.47
C LYS A 258 -25.67 13.30 14.49
N THR A 259 -24.72 13.97 15.12
CA THR A 259 -23.95 13.42 16.24
C THR A 259 -24.76 13.47 17.52
N GLY A 260 -24.59 12.49 18.39
CA GLY A 260 -25.24 12.39 19.68
C GLY A 260 -24.47 13.15 20.79
N GLU A 261 -24.71 12.73 22.03
CA GLU A 261 -24.05 13.28 23.21
C GLU A 261 -22.52 13.04 23.21
N PRO A 262 -21.75 13.88 23.90
CA PRO A 262 -20.31 13.68 24.07
C PRO A 262 -19.98 12.31 24.68
N LEU A 263 -19.20 11.51 23.98
CA LEU A 263 -18.72 10.19 24.41
C LEU A 263 -17.41 10.30 25.21
N LEU A 264 -16.50 11.15 24.76
CA LEU A 264 -15.25 11.46 25.44
C LEU A 264 -14.77 12.88 25.10
N THR A 265 -14.09 13.49 26.06
CA THR A 265 -13.43 14.80 25.89
C THR A 265 -11.95 14.63 26.17
N VAL A 266 -11.13 15.02 25.23
CA VAL A 266 -9.68 15.09 25.31
C VAL A 266 -9.32 16.52 25.71
N ASP A 267 -8.61 16.70 26.83
CA ASP A 267 -8.30 17.99 27.41
C ASP A 267 -6.79 18.15 27.56
N ASN A 268 -6.22 18.95 26.65
CA ASN A 268 -4.82 19.37 26.63
C ASN A 268 -3.81 18.22 26.82
N ILE A 269 -4.00 17.12 26.07
CA ILE A 269 -3.09 15.99 26.19
C ILE A 269 -1.79 16.20 25.42
N ALA A 270 -0.69 15.74 26.01
CA ALA A 270 0.60 15.59 25.38
C ALA A 270 1.10 14.14 25.52
N MET A 271 1.88 13.69 24.55
CA MET A 271 2.48 12.36 24.57
C MET A 271 3.92 12.37 24.10
N HIS A 272 4.78 11.80 24.95
CA HIS A 272 6.21 11.63 24.69
C HIS A 272 6.58 10.15 24.62
N ARG A 273 7.53 9.81 23.80
CA ARG A 273 8.14 8.48 23.70
C ARG A 273 9.66 8.62 23.82
N GLY A 274 10.17 8.43 25.04
CA GLY A 274 11.53 8.85 25.40
C GLY A 274 11.64 10.38 25.28
N GLU A 275 12.65 10.88 24.58
CA GLU A 275 12.85 12.32 24.34
C GLU A 275 11.99 12.88 23.20
N LYS A 276 11.35 12.03 22.39
CA LYS A 276 10.54 12.46 21.26
C LYS A 276 9.14 12.85 21.70
N CYS A 277 8.76 14.14 21.51
CA CYS A 277 7.38 14.57 21.56
C CYS A 277 6.65 14.05 20.31
N LEU A 278 5.53 13.32 20.50
CA LEU A 278 4.69 12.84 19.41
C LEU A 278 3.63 13.88 19.05
N PHE A 279 2.97 14.43 20.06
CA PHE A 279 2.04 15.55 19.94
C PHE A 279 1.90 16.26 21.29
N ASP A 280 1.48 17.50 21.23
CA ASP A 280 1.32 18.38 22.39
C ASP A 280 0.02 19.18 22.29
N SER A 281 -0.53 19.54 23.45
CA SER A 281 -1.69 20.46 23.61
C SER A 281 -2.93 20.06 22.80
N LEU A 282 -3.16 18.75 22.63
CA LEU A 282 -4.27 18.25 21.84
C LEU A 282 -5.58 18.26 22.64
N SER A 283 -6.60 18.95 22.12
CA SER A 283 -7.92 19.05 22.75
C SER A 283 -9.04 18.89 21.73
N PHE A 284 -9.99 18.00 22.02
CA PHE A 284 -11.19 17.80 21.21
C PHE A 284 -12.24 16.96 21.97
N THR A 285 -13.46 16.97 21.49
CA THR A 285 -14.55 16.10 21.97
C THR A 285 -14.94 15.13 20.87
N LEU A 286 -15.23 13.89 21.20
CA LEU A 286 -15.82 12.89 20.30
C LEU A 286 -17.21 12.55 20.81
N SER A 287 -18.19 12.63 19.92
CA SER A 287 -19.61 12.37 20.21
C SER A 287 -20.06 11.00 19.72
N ALA A 288 -21.15 10.49 20.29
CA ALA A 288 -21.77 9.25 19.82
C ALA A 288 -22.19 9.37 18.34
N GLY A 289 -21.92 8.37 17.53
CA GLY A 289 -22.22 8.35 16.09
C GLY A 289 -21.32 9.26 15.25
N GLU A 290 -20.37 9.97 15.85
CA GLU A 290 -19.41 10.81 15.12
C GLU A 290 -18.33 9.95 14.44
N ILE A 291 -17.94 10.32 13.21
CA ILE A 291 -16.80 9.78 12.51
C ILE A 291 -15.68 10.83 12.54
N LEU A 292 -14.63 10.57 13.30
CA LEU A 292 -13.45 11.42 13.43
C LEU A 292 -12.30 10.84 12.60
N GLY A 293 -11.82 11.58 11.60
CA GLY A 293 -10.60 11.24 10.86
C GLY A 293 -9.36 11.68 11.63
N ILE A 294 -8.31 10.85 11.64
CA ILE A 294 -6.98 11.23 12.13
C ILE A 294 -5.98 11.04 10.99
N SER A 295 -5.39 12.15 10.54
CA SER A 295 -4.35 12.18 9.51
C SER A 295 -3.01 12.59 10.12
N GLY A 296 -1.92 12.34 9.40
CA GLY A 296 -0.56 12.76 9.76
C GLY A 296 0.49 11.82 9.20
N ASP A 297 1.75 12.25 9.26
CA ASP A 297 2.89 11.50 8.76
C ASP A 297 3.11 10.18 9.51
N SER A 298 3.83 9.26 8.88
CA SER A 298 4.22 8.01 9.54
C SER A 298 5.08 8.31 10.78
N GLY A 299 4.68 7.75 11.93
CA GLY A 299 5.42 7.94 13.20
C GLY A 299 5.13 9.25 13.94
N CYS A 300 4.09 10.02 13.56
CA CYS A 300 3.65 11.21 14.31
C CYS A 300 2.83 10.89 15.56
N GLY A 301 2.40 9.64 15.76
CA GLY A 301 1.68 9.22 16.97
C GLY A 301 0.22 8.83 16.79
N LYS A 302 -0.29 8.64 15.56
CA LYS A 302 -1.68 8.26 15.28
C LYS A 302 -2.14 7.02 16.06
N SER A 303 -1.40 5.92 15.97
CA SER A 303 -1.73 4.68 16.69
C SER A 303 -1.59 4.84 18.22
N THR A 304 -0.69 5.72 18.67
CA THR A 304 -0.56 6.07 20.10
C THR A 304 -1.78 6.84 20.59
N LEU A 305 -2.28 7.80 19.79
CA LEU A 305 -3.53 8.50 20.09
C LEU A 305 -4.72 7.53 20.13
N ALA A 306 -4.77 6.57 19.18
CA ALA A 306 -5.76 5.50 19.22
C ALA A 306 -5.78 4.74 20.54
N ASP A 307 -4.59 4.35 21.05
CA ASP A 307 -4.45 3.61 22.30
C ASP A 307 -4.83 4.46 23.53
N LEU A 308 -4.56 5.76 23.48
CA LEU A 308 -5.03 6.72 24.51
C LEU A 308 -6.55 6.84 24.51
N LEU A 309 -7.19 6.97 23.35
CA LEU A 309 -8.65 7.05 23.22
C LEU A 309 -9.36 5.78 23.71
N LEU A 310 -8.72 4.63 23.55
CA LEU A 310 -9.21 3.35 24.07
C LEU A 310 -8.91 3.14 25.56
N GLY A 311 -8.04 3.97 26.17
CA GLY A 311 -7.62 3.85 27.56
C GLY A 311 -6.56 2.76 27.78
N LEU A 312 -5.92 2.29 26.70
CA LEU A 312 -4.80 1.31 26.74
C LEU A 312 -3.49 1.98 27.21
N LEU A 313 -3.39 3.28 27.00
CA LEU A 313 -2.28 4.13 27.46
C LEU A 313 -2.80 5.32 28.25
N LYS A 314 -1.92 5.92 29.05
CA LYS A 314 -2.16 7.20 29.71
C LYS A 314 -1.36 8.30 29.02
N PRO A 315 -1.91 9.51 28.84
CA PRO A 315 -1.15 10.64 28.29
C PRO A 315 -0.04 11.07 29.25
N SER A 316 1.03 11.66 28.72
CA SER A 316 2.12 12.22 29.52
C SER A 316 1.66 13.46 30.30
N GLN A 317 0.75 14.25 29.71
CA GLN A 317 0.10 15.42 30.32
C GLN A 317 -1.35 15.51 29.83
N GLY A 318 -2.18 16.25 30.57
CA GLY A 318 -3.60 16.40 30.28
C GLY A 318 -4.42 15.19 30.70
N ARG A 319 -5.66 15.10 30.22
CA ARG A 319 -6.59 14.03 30.61
C ARG A 319 -7.60 13.73 29.51
N ILE A 320 -8.14 12.51 29.54
CA ILE A 320 -9.28 12.08 28.73
C ILE A 320 -10.44 11.80 29.67
N HIS A 321 -11.49 12.59 29.57
CA HIS A 321 -12.71 12.46 30.39
C HIS A 321 -13.76 11.69 29.59
N ARG A 322 -14.44 10.74 30.24
CA ARG A 322 -15.61 10.03 29.72
C ARG A 322 -16.80 10.31 30.61
N PRO A 323 -17.82 11.06 30.14
CA PRO A 323 -19.00 11.40 30.96
C PRO A 323 -19.70 10.13 31.47
N GLN A 324 -19.71 9.07 30.64
CA GLN A 324 -20.21 7.75 31.00
C GLN A 324 -19.14 6.69 30.73
N ALA A 325 -19.02 5.72 31.62
CA ALA A 325 -18.12 4.60 31.43
C ALA A 325 -18.54 3.78 30.20
N ILE A 326 -17.63 3.56 29.27
CA ILE A 326 -17.87 2.63 28.15
C ILE A 326 -17.78 1.20 28.69
N PRO A 327 -18.82 0.36 28.52
CA PRO A 327 -18.78 -1.01 29.00
C PRO A 327 -17.61 -1.80 28.43
N VAL A 328 -17.11 -2.77 29.18
CA VAL A 328 -16.03 -3.68 28.72
C VAL A 328 -16.44 -4.36 27.39
N GLY A 329 -15.54 -4.34 26.41
CA GLY A 329 -15.80 -4.92 25.09
C GLY A 329 -16.62 -4.03 24.13
N LYS A 330 -16.96 -2.78 24.54
CA LYS A 330 -17.66 -1.80 23.70
C LYS A 330 -16.76 -0.69 23.15
N ALA A 331 -15.49 -0.64 23.56
CA ALA A 331 -14.43 0.17 22.97
C ALA A 331 -13.42 -0.79 22.31
N LEU A 332 -13.33 -0.75 20.99
CA LEU A 332 -12.58 -1.75 20.21
C LEU A 332 -11.58 -1.09 19.26
N LYS A 333 -10.51 -1.81 18.93
CA LYS A 333 -9.53 -1.45 17.92
C LYS A 333 -9.54 -2.45 16.77
N LEU A 334 -9.63 -1.94 15.55
CA LEU A 334 -9.24 -2.67 14.35
C LEU A 334 -7.77 -2.36 14.09
N TYR A 335 -6.94 -3.39 14.16
CA TYR A 335 -5.50 -3.26 13.97
C TYR A 335 -5.14 -3.18 12.49
N GLN A 336 -4.08 -2.46 12.16
CA GLN A 336 -3.51 -2.37 10.82
C GLN A 336 -3.12 -3.74 10.25
N ASP A 337 -2.67 -4.67 11.10
CA ASP A 337 -2.27 -6.02 10.73
C ASP A 337 -3.15 -7.08 11.43
N PRO A 338 -4.32 -7.43 10.87
CA PRO A 338 -5.19 -8.46 11.43
C PRO A 338 -4.53 -9.83 11.63
N PRO A 339 -3.62 -10.32 10.73
CA PRO A 339 -2.91 -11.56 10.95
C PRO A 339 -2.09 -11.61 12.25
N SER A 340 -1.57 -10.48 12.70
CA SER A 340 -0.83 -10.40 13.97
C SER A 340 -1.76 -10.36 15.19
N ALA A 341 -3.01 -9.95 15.01
CA ALA A 341 -4.00 -9.83 16.06
C ALA A 341 -4.88 -11.09 16.24
N LEU A 342 -4.76 -12.07 15.34
CA LEU A 342 -5.56 -13.28 15.34
C LEU A 342 -4.73 -14.52 15.63
N ALA A 343 -5.24 -15.43 16.46
CA ALA A 343 -4.56 -16.69 16.76
C ALA A 343 -4.49 -17.57 15.50
N LYS A 344 -3.27 -17.91 15.09
CA LYS A 344 -2.99 -18.64 13.84
C LYS A 344 -3.33 -20.13 13.89
N SER A 345 -3.44 -20.72 15.09
CA SER A 345 -3.60 -22.15 15.31
C SER A 345 -5.06 -22.63 15.29
N VAL A 346 -6.03 -21.73 15.46
CA VAL A 346 -7.46 -22.04 15.53
C VAL A 346 -8.21 -21.63 14.28
N THR A 347 -9.41 -22.19 14.07
CA THR A 347 -10.25 -21.80 12.95
C THR A 347 -10.91 -20.43 13.17
N LEU A 348 -11.33 -19.76 12.09
CA LEU A 348 -12.08 -18.51 12.18
C LEU A 348 -13.42 -18.72 12.90
N GLN A 349 -14.03 -19.92 12.76
CA GLN A 349 -15.22 -20.32 13.51
C GLN A 349 -14.99 -20.23 15.02
N THR A 350 -13.88 -20.82 15.51
CA THR A 350 -13.53 -20.77 16.94
C THR A 350 -13.35 -19.33 17.42
N LEU A 351 -12.64 -18.50 16.64
CA LEU A 351 -12.45 -17.10 16.98
C LEU A 351 -13.76 -16.30 17.02
N LEU A 352 -14.71 -16.65 16.19
CA LEU A 352 -16.03 -16.02 16.18
C LEU A 352 -16.88 -16.49 17.38
N GLU A 353 -16.84 -17.77 17.69
CA GLU A 353 -17.54 -18.34 18.84
C GLU A 353 -17.02 -17.81 20.18
N ASP A 354 -15.71 -17.54 20.28
CA ASP A 354 -15.13 -16.92 21.47
C ASP A 354 -15.70 -15.52 21.70
N VAL A 355 -15.85 -14.71 20.64
CA VAL A 355 -16.53 -13.40 20.74
C VAL A 355 -17.97 -13.58 21.21
N CYS A 356 -18.69 -14.55 20.66
CA CYS A 356 -20.08 -14.82 21.06
C CYS A 356 -20.22 -15.29 22.50
N ARG A 357 -19.19 -15.98 23.05
CA ARG A 357 -19.19 -16.42 24.46
C ARG A 357 -18.84 -15.29 25.42
N GLN A 358 -17.88 -14.44 25.04
CA GLN A 358 -17.40 -13.35 25.89
C GLN A 358 -18.36 -12.16 25.96
N HIS A 359 -19.12 -11.96 24.90
CA HIS A 359 -20.04 -10.85 24.78
C HIS A 359 -21.45 -11.38 24.50
N THR A 360 -22.47 -10.70 25.01
CA THR A 360 -23.87 -11.01 24.69
C THR A 360 -24.13 -10.61 23.23
N VAL A 361 -23.90 -11.54 22.31
CA VAL A 361 -23.98 -11.31 20.87
C VAL A 361 -25.20 -12.05 20.31
N GLU A 362 -25.97 -11.35 19.50
CA GLU A 362 -27.09 -11.94 18.76
C GLU A 362 -26.55 -12.66 17.51
N ARG A 363 -26.49 -13.99 17.57
CA ARG A 363 -25.91 -14.84 16.51
C ARG A 363 -26.66 -14.75 15.18
N SER A 364 -27.91 -14.36 15.19
CA SER A 364 -28.74 -14.12 14.00
C SER A 364 -28.15 -13.07 13.04
N HIS A 365 -27.29 -12.17 13.54
CA HIS A 365 -26.62 -11.16 12.74
C HIS A 365 -25.42 -11.70 11.95
N ILE A 366 -24.87 -12.87 12.30
CA ILE A 366 -23.66 -13.41 11.66
C ILE A 366 -23.85 -13.65 10.16
N PRO A 367 -24.91 -14.35 9.69
CA PRO A 367 -25.09 -14.58 8.25
C PRO A 367 -25.17 -13.28 7.45
N ARG A 368 -25.93 -12.29 7.95
CA ARG A 368 -26.08 -10.99 7.31
C ARG A 368 -24.76 -10.23 7.23
N LEU A 369 -23.94 -10.26 8.29
CA LEU A 369 -22.63 -9.60 8.29
C LEU A 369 -21.62 -10.32 7.37
N LEU A 370 -21.65 -11.65 7.31
CA LEU A 370 -20.83 -12.42 6.36
C LEU A 370 -21.16 -12.04 4.91
N GLU A 371 -22.44 -11.97 4.57
CA GLU A 371 -22.91 -11.56 3.24
C GLU A 371 -22.47 -10.13 2.91
N ARG A 372 -22.75 -9.15 3.79
CA ARG A 372 -22.36 -7.74 3.58
C ARG A 372 -20.86 -7.55 3.45
N LEU A 373 -20.05 -8.33 4.16
CA LEU A 373 -18.58 -8.31 4.09
C LEU A 373 -18.01 -9.18 2.96
N ALA A 374 -18.88 -9.76 2.11
CA ALA A 374 -18.49 -10.67 1.02
C ALA A 374 -17.55 -11.80 1.51
N LEU A 375 -17.89 -12.39 2.67
CA LEU A 375 -17.18 -13.53 3.27
C LEU A 375 -17.97 -14.80 3.06
N SER A 376 -17.36 -15.79 2.40
CA SER A 376 -17.98 -17.12 2.25
C SER A 376 -18.10 -17.79 3.63
N PRO A 377 -19.25 -18.40 3.96
CA PRO A 377 -19.40 -19.20 5.19
C PRO A 377 -18.34 -20.30 5.32
N ASN A 378 -17.89 -20.88 4.20
CA ASN A 378 -16.85 -21.91 4.17
C ASN A 378 -15.50 -21.41 4.68
N LEU A 379 -15.28 -20.08 4.71
CA LEU A 379 -14.09 -19.46 5.26
C LEU A 379 -13.94 -19.76 6.75
N LEU A 380 -15.04 -19.88 7.48
CA LEU A 380 -15.03 -20.08 8.92
C LEU A 380 -14.36 -21.39 9.35
N SER A 381 -14.35 -22.42 8.50
CA SER A 381 -13.66 -23.68 8.76
C SER A 381 -12.13 -23.61 8.61
N ARG A 382 -11.62 -22.53 8.00
CA ARG A 382 -10.17 -22.35 7.78
C ARG A 382 -9.49 -21.67 8.97
N LYS A 383 -8.17 -21.90 9.10
CA LYS A 383 -7.32 -21.17 10.05
C LYS A 383 -6.89 -19.83 9.48
N ALA A 384 -6.51 -18.88 10.33
CA ALA A 384 -6.09 -17.54 9.91
C ALA A 384 -4.93 -17.54 8.90
N ASN A 385 -4.00 -18.49 8.98
CA ASN A 385 -2.89 -18.64 8.04
C ASN A 385 -3.24 -19.29 6.69
N GLN A 386 -4.50 -19.71 6.51
CA GLN A 386 -5.03 -20.34 5.28
C GLN A 386 -5.98 -19.41 4.52
N VAL A 387 -6.04 -18.15 4.92
CA VAL A 387 -6.99 -17.14 4.45
C VAL A 387 -6.19 -15.95 3.89
N SER A 388 -6.68 -15.34 2.82
CA SER A 388 -6.05 -14.15 2.27
C SER A 388 -6.07 -12.96 3.25
N GLY A 389 -5.10 -12.05 3.13
CA GLY A 389 -5.03 -10.88 4.01
C GLY A 389 -6.30 -10.02 3.98
N GLY A 390 -6.90 -9.85 2.81
CA GLY A 390 -8.15 -9.10 2.65
C GLY A 390 -9.37 -9.78 3.27
N GLU A 391 -9.50 -11.11 3.13
CA GLU A 391 -10.55 -11.86 3.81
C GLU A 391 -10.38 -11.80 5.33
N LEU A 392 -9.14 -11.89 5.81
CA LEU A 392 -8.83 -11.83 7.23
C LEU A 392 -9.14 -10.45 7.82
N GLN A 393 -8.89 -9.40 7.04
CA GLN A 393 -9.25 -8.03 7.43
C GLN A 393 -10.77 -7.84 7.54
N ARG A 394 -11.52 -8.30 6.54
CA ARG A 394 -12.99 -8.27 6.60
C ARG A 394 -13.55 -9.13 7.74
N PHE A 395 -12.90 -10.26 8.04
CA PHE A 395 -13.26 -11.07 9.21
C PHE A 395 -12.99 -10.36 10.55
N ALA A 396 -11.91 -9.60 10.66
CA ALA A 396 -11.64 -8.76 11.84
C ALA A 396 -12.72 -7.67 12.03
N ILE A 397 -13.16 -7.06 10.92
CA ILE A 397 -14.27 -6.09 10.91
C ILE A 397 -15.58 -6.77 11.36
N LEU A 398 -15.89 -7.96 10.84
CA LEU A 398 -17.06 -8.75 11.28
C LEU A 398 -17.06 -8.96 12.79
N ARG A 399 -15.94 -9.43 13.35
CA ARG A 399 -15.80 -9.66 14.79
C ARG A 399 -16.03 -8.40 15.63
N ALA A 400 -15.48 -7.26 15.19
CA ALA A 400 -15.64 -6.00 15.89
C ALA A 400 -17.11 -5.51 15.86
N LEU A 401 -17.72 -5.51 14.70
CA LEU A 401 -19.09 -4.99 14.52
C LEU A 401 -20.15 -5.89 15.15
N LEU A 402 -19.90 -7.21 15.22
CA LEU A 402 -20.79 -8.17 15.86
C LEU A 402 -21.05 -7.85 17.34
N THR A 403 -20.10 -7.24 18.04
CA THR A 403 -20.26 -6.80 19.43
C THR A 403 -21.08 -5.51 19.58
N ARG A 404 -21.43 -4.82 18.48
CA ARG A 404 -22.08 -3.51 18.47
C ARG A 404 -21.35 -2.51 19.37
N PRO A 405 -20.11 -2.12 19.02
CA PRO A 405 -19.30 -1.26 19.85
C PRO A 405 -19.90 0.15 19.98
N THR A 406 -19.61 0.82 21.10
CA THR A 406 -19.91 2.24 21.31
C THR A 406 -18.81 3.12 20.68
N LEU A 407 -17.55 2.65 20.76
CA LEU A 407 -16.37 3.29 20.17
C LEU A 407 -15.59 2.27 19.36
N LEU A 408 -15.36 2.56 18.10
CA LEU A 408 -14.48 1.79 17.22
C LEU A 408 -13.32 2.67 16.74
N VAL A 409 -12.10 2.24 17.01
CA VAL A 409 -10.90 2.87 16.45
C VAL A 409 -10.37 1.97 15.34
N ALA A 410 -10.43 2.44 14.10
CA ALA A 410 -9.95 1.73 12.92
C ALA A 410 -8.61 2.30 12.46
N ASP A 411 -7.53 1.58 12.75
CA ASP A 411 -6.16 1.97 12.45
C ASP A 411 -5.75 1.40 11.09
N GLU A 412 -5.83 2.24 10.04
CA GLU A 412 -5.59 1.90 8.64
C GLU A 412 -6.35 0.63 8.17
N PRO A 413 -7.68 0.58 8.32
CA PRO A 413 -8.46 -0.66 8.19
C PRO A 413 -8.49 -1.24 6.78
N THR A 414 -7.98 -0.54 5.76
CA THR A 414 -8.01 -0.94 4.35
C THR A 414 -6.63 -1.02 3.70
N SER A 415 -5.54 -0.82 4.45
CA SER A 415 -4.17 -0.71 3.91
C SER A 415 -3.64 -1.95 3.18
N ARG A 416 -4.26 -3.12 3.37
CA ARG A 416 -3.89 -4.40 2.73
C ARG A 416 -4.83 -4.83 1.62
N LEU A 417 -5.83 -4.02 1.30
CA LEU A 417 -6.83 -4.30 0.29
C LEU A 417 -6.43 -3.64 -1.04
N ASP A 418 -6.90 -4.22 -2.14
CA ASP A 418 -6.89 -3.54 -3.42
C ASP A 418 -7.83 -2.32 -3.39
N PRO A 419 -7.64 -1.31 -4.26
CA PRO A 419 -8.40 -0.06 -4.21
C PRO A 419 -9.92 -0.23 -4.22
N ILE A 420 -10.45 -1.13 -5.05
CA ILE A 420 -11.90 -1.36 -5.17
C ILE A 420 -12.44 -1.97 -3.87
N THR A 421 -11.77 -3.01 -3.38
CA THR A 421 -12.15 -3.66 -2.12
C THR A 421 -11.95 -2.73 -0.92
N ALA A 422 -10.89 -1.88 -0.94
CA ALA A 422 -10.63 -0.89 0.09
C ALA A 422 -11.77 0.14 0.19
N ALA A 423 -12.16 0.73 -0.95
CA ALA A 423 -13.26 1.69 -1.03
C ALA A 423 -14.58 1.10 -0.53
N SER A 424 -14.97 -0.08 -1.03
CA SER A 424 -16.20 -0.76 -0.62
C SER A 424 -16.19 -1.18 0.86
N THR A 425 -15.04 -1.62 1.37
CA THR A 425 -14.90 -2.00 2.78
C THR A 425 -14.98 -0.79 3.70
N LEU A 426 -14.34 0.33 3.34
CA LEU A 426 -14.41 1.57 4.12
C LEU A 426 -15.84 2.11 4.17
N GLN A 427 -16.53 2.17 3.03
CA GLN A 427 -17.92 2.56 2.95
C GLN A 427 -18.80 1.68 3.87
N LEU A 428 -18.59 0.38 3.84
CA LEU A 428 -19.33 -0.57 4.67
C LEU A 428 -19.06 -0.40 6.18
N ILE A 429 -17.80 -0.11 6.59
CA ILE A 429 -17.49 0.21 7.99
C ILE A 429 -18.28 1.45 8.42
N ILE A 430 -18.31 2.49 7.59
CA ILE A 430 -19.03 3.73 7.85
C ILE A 430 -20.53 3.45 8.01
N GLU A 431 -21.14 2.79 7.04
CA GLU A 431 -22.56 2.45 7.07
C GLU A 431 -22.94 1.64 8.33
N LEU A 432 -22.19 0.57 8.62
CA LEU A 432 -22.47 -0.29 9.76
C LEU A 432 -22.26 0.40 11.10
N THR A 433 -21.27 1.28 11.22
CA THR A 433 -21.05 2.06 12.45
C THR A 433 -22.13 3.13 12.64
N GLN A 434 -22.59 3.76 11.57
CA GLN A 434 -23.71 4.71 11.61
C GLN A 434 -25.05 4.01 11.97
N GLU A 435 -25.34 2.83 11.40
CA GLU A 435 -26.54 2.04 11.71
C GLU A 435 -26.68 1.73 13.22
N ILE A 436 -25.57 1.54 13.92
CA ILE A 436 -25.57 1.20 15.36
C ILE A 436 -25.28 2.40 16.27
N GLY A 437 -25.10 3.61 15.72
CA GLY A 437 -24.75 4.82 16.47
C GLY A 437 -23.36 4.78 17.10
N CYS A 438 -22.44 3.99 16.58
CA CYS A 438 -21.06 3.85 17.06
C CYS A 438 -20.23 5.10 16.71
N ALA A 439 -19.47 5.63 17.67
CA ALA A 439 -18.42 6.60 17.36
C ALA A 439 -17.25 5.88 16.65
N LEU A 440 -16.86 6.38 15.49
CA LEU A 440 -15.78 5.83 14.70
C LEU A 440 -14.59 6.81 14.69
N VAL A 441 -13.42 6.32 15.08
CA VAL A 441 -12.15 7.01 14.85
C VAL A 441 -11.43 6.31 13.72
N LEU A 442 -11.31 6.99 12.58
CA LEU A 442 -10.69 6.45 11.38
C LEU A 442 -9.29 7.04 11.19
N ILE A 443 -8.27 6.20 11.27
CA ILE A 443 -6.89 6.60 11.02
C ILE A 443 -6.52 6.19 9.59
N SER A 444 -6.02 7.14 8.82
CA SER A 444 -5.53 6.88 7.46
C SER A 444 -4.41 7.87 7.09
N HIS A 445 -3.53 7.45 6.21
CA HIS A 445 -2.58 8.33 5.54
C HIS A 445 -3.20 9.03 4.32
N ASP A 446 -4.35 8.55 3.84
CA ASP A 446 -5.11 9.20 2.77
C ASP A 446 -6.04 10.27 3.34
N LYS A 447 -5.54 11.51 3.35
CA LYS A 447 -6.26 12.67 3.87
C LYS A 447 -7.56 12.93 3.11
N LEU A 448 -7.55 12.72 1.79
CA LEU A 448 -8.73 12.97 0.95
C LEU A 448 -9.85 11.96 1.25
N ALA A 449 -9.50 10.69 1.45
CA ALA A 449 -10.47 9.68 1.89
C ALA A 449 -11.12 10.07 3.23
N LEU A 450 -10.32 10.58 4.19
CA LEU A 450 -10.85 11.07 5.45
C LEU A 450 -11.76 12.30 5.28
N GLU A 451 -11.38 13.28 4.47
CA GLU A 451 -12.19 14.48 4.19
C GLU A 451 -13.53 14.16 3.53
N LYS A 452 -13.57 13.10 2.70
CA LYS A 452 -14.80 12.64 2.04
C LYS A 452 -15.73 11.82 2.94
N THR A 453 -15.19 11.18 3.96
CA THR A 453 -15.93 10.18 4.76
C THR A 453 -16.18 10.59 6.21
N CYS A 454 -15.35 11.47 6.79
CA CYS A 454 -15.43 11.85 8.19
C CYS A 454 -16.19 13.16 8.40
N HIS A 455 -16.81 13.34 9.58
CA HIS A 455 -17.43 14.58 9.97
C HIS A 455 -16.39 15.71 10.10
N ARG A 456 -15.21 15.36 10.57
CA ARG A 456 -14.04 16.25 10.64
C ARG A 456 -12.75 15.44 10.66
N VAL A 457 -11.65 16.10 10.33
CA VAL A 457 -10.31 15.50 10.31
C VAL A 457 -9.41 16.26 11.27
N LEU A 458 -8.72 15.51 12.12
CA LEU A 458 -7.66 15.97 12.99
C LEU A 458 -6.32 15.65 12.37
N SER A 459 -5.45 16.63 12.21
CA SER A 459 -4.08 16.43 11.72
C SER A 459 -3.09 16.46 12.89
N LEU A 460 -2.24 15.42 12.99
CA LEU A 460 -1.16 15.31 13.96
C LEU A 460 0.19 15.72 13.36
#